data_b2ca422d4c76882c8ad98e5451c700d3
#
_entry.id   b2ca422d4c76882c8ad98e5451c700d3
#
_cell.length_a   1.000
_cell.length_b   1.000
_cell.length_c   1.000
_cell.angle_alpha   90.00
_cell.angle_beta   90.00
_cell.angle_gamma   90.00
#
_symmetry.space_group_name_H-M   'P 1'
#
loop_
_entity.id
_entity.type
_entity.pdbx_description
1 polymer ?
#
loop_
_entity_poly.entity_id
_entity_poly.type
_entity_poly.pdbx_seq_one_letter_code
_entity_poly.pdbx_strand_id
1 'polypeptide(L)'
;MYHPIMVGSVVYSRAGRDKGRFFLVVEVVDDKFIRIADGKTRMIEKAKLKKIKHVKNEGDVIKKISDKLLEGTKVFDAEIYSALKVYN
;
A
#
# COMPACT_ATOMS: atom_id res chain seq x y z
N MET A 1 19.40 3.35 6.38
CA MET A 1 19.12 4.02 5.11
C MET A 1 17.62 4.35 5.01
N TYR A 2 17.30 5.55 4.61
CA TYR A 2 15.92 5.99 4.49
C TYR A 2 15.35 5.60 3.12
N HIS A 3 14.19 4.95 3.12
CA HIS A 3 13.48 4.60 1.89
C HIS A 3 12.14 5.33 1.90
N PRO A 4 11.94 6.31 0.99
CA PRO A 4 10.67 7.01 0.94
C PRO A 4 9.54 6.08 0.52
N ILE A 5 8.38 6.29 1.10
CA ILE A 5 7.18 5.57 0.72
C ILE A 5 6.72 6.10 -0.65
N MET A 6 6.40 5.19 -1.55
CA MET A 6 5.92 5.53 -2.89
C MET A 6 4.78 4.59 -3.27
N VAL A 7 4.08 4.89 -4.37
CA VAL A 7 3.05 3.99 -4.87
C VAL A 7 3.67 2.62 -5.17
N GLY A 8 3.01 1.56 -4.72
CA GLY A 8 3.54 0.21 -4.82
C GLY A 8 4.36 -0.24 -3.62
N SER A 9 4.66 0.65 -2.69
CA SER A 9 5.37 0.29 -1.46
C SER A 9 4.54 -0.64 -0.60
N VAL A 10 5.21 -1.63 0.03
CA VAL A 10 4.59 -2.50 1.03
C VAL A 10 4.80 -1.87 2.40
N VAL A 11 3.72 -1.67 3.14
CA VAL A 11 3.76 -1.08 4.47
C VAL A 11 3.04 -1.97 5.48
N TYR A 12 3.49 -1.90 6.72
CA TYR A 12 2.90 -2.61 7.85
C TYR A 12 2.11 -1.62 8.70
N SER A 13 0.85 -1.92 8.97
CA SER A 13 0.01 -1.03 9.77
C SER A 13 0.29 -1.22 11.26
N ARG A 14 0.62 -0.13 11.95
CA ARG A 14 0.97 -0.15 13.38
C ARG A 14 -0.18 0.28 14.28
N ALA A 15 -1.24 0.82 13.73
CA ALA A 15 -2.31 1.41 14.52
C ALA A 15 -3.67 1.23 13.87
N GLY A 16 -4.72 1.33 14.68
CA GLY A 16 -6.10 1.25 14.23
C GLY A 16 -6.56 -0.18 13.99
N ARG A 17 -7.68 -0.31 13.27
CA ARG A 17 -8.29 -1.62 13.00
C ARG A 17 -7.45 -2.49 12.11
N ASP A 18 -6.58 -1.89 11.31
CA ASP A 18 -5.74 -2.62 10.36
C ASP A 18 -4.41 -3.05 10.98
N LYS A 19 -4.20 -2.78 12.27
CA LYS A 19 -2.94 -3.07 12.96
C LYS A 19 -2.55 -4.54 12.78
N GLY A 20 -1.28 -4.75 12.48
CA GLY A 20 -0.73 -6.10 12.37
C GLY A 20 -0.81 -6.69 10.97
N ARG A 21 -1.24 -5.93 9.98
CA ARG A 21 -1.38 -6.41 8.61
C ARG A 21 -0.57 -5.58 7.64
N PHE A 22 -0.26 -6.18 6.50
CA PHE A 22 0.49 -5.53 5.42
C PHE A 22 -0.46 -5.02 4.35
N PHE A 23 -0.13 -3.86 3.81
CA PHE A 23 -0.92 -3.18 2.78
C PHE A 23 -0.01 -2.65 1.69
N LEU A 24 -0.61 -2.32 0.56
CA LEU A 24 0.08 -1.69 -0.56
C LEU A 24 -0.32 -0.22 -0.61
N VAL A 25 0.67 0.65 -0.81
CA VAL A 25 0.39 2.08 -1.00
C VAL A 25 -0.07 2.28 -2.43
N VAL A 26 -1.29 2.77 -2.60
CA VAL A 26 -1.87 3.02 -3.92
C VAL A 26 -1.87 4.49 -4.31
N GLU A 27 -1.70 5.37 -3.33
CA GLU A 27 -1.60 6.81 -3.56
C GLU A 27 -0.79 7.46 -2.46
N VAL A 28 0.09 8.38 -2.81
CA VAL A 28 0.76 9.26 -1.85
C VAL A 28 0.05 10.61 -1.94
N VAL A 29 -0.72 10.95 -0.90
CA VAL A 29 -1.54 12.15 -0.90
C VAL A 29 -0.67 13.40 -0.65
N ASP A 30 0.16 13.34 0.37
CA ASP A 30 1.10 14.41 0.73
C ASP A 30 2.19 13.83 1.64
N ASP A 31 2.93 14.69 2.33
CA ASP A 31 4.02 14.26 3.21
C ASP A 31 3.55 13.57 4.50
N LYS A 32 2.25 13.58 4.78
CA LYS A 32 1.67 13.02 6.02
C LYS A 32 0.72 11.86 5.77
N PHE A 33 0.10 11.80 4.59
CA PHE A 33 -0.97 10.84 4.31
C PHE A 33 -0.72 10.03 3.05
N ILE A 34 -1.13 8.77 3.12
CA ILE A 34 -1.14 7.84 2.00
C ILE A 34 -2.51 7.15 1.95
N ARG A 35 -2.82 6.51 0.82
CA ARG A 35 -3.96 5.61 0.71
C ARG A 35 -3.43 4.20 0.53
N ILE A 36 -4.02 3.27 1.28
CA ILE A 36 -3.57 1.88 1.31
C ILE A 36 -4.71 0.93 0.95
N ALA A 37 -4.34 -0.20 0.37
CA ALA A 37 -5.29 -1.25 0.00
C ALA A 37 -4.61 -2.61 0.14
N ASP A 38 -5.40 -3.66 0.37
CA ASP A 38 -4.90 -5.04 0.42
C ASP A 38 -5.60 -5.94 -0.60
N GLY A 39 -6.57 -5.43 -1.32
CA GLY A 39 -7.32 -6.17 -2.33
C GLY A 39 -8.37 -7.11 -1.76
N LYS A 40 -8.59 -7.10 -0.46
CA LYS A 40 -9.56 -7.97 0.21
C LYS A 40 -10.44 -7.18 1.17
N THR A 41 -9.87 -6.69 2.28
CA THR A 41 -10.61 -5.88 3.25
C THR A 41 -10.62 -4.41 2.87
N ARG A 42 -9.59 -3.97 2.16
CA ARG A 42 -9.47 -2.59 1.65
C ARG A 42 -9.28 -2.66 0.15
N MET A 43 -10.36 -2.48 -0.59
CA MET A 43 -10.32 -2.50 -2.06
C MET A 43 -9.66 -1.23 -2.59
N ILE A 44 -9.05 -1.31 -3.77
CA ILE A 44 -8.34 -0.18 -4.36
C ILE A 44 -9.26 1.02 -4.60
N GLU A 45 -10.51 0.78 -4.98
CA GLU A 45 -11.48 1.86 -5.23
C GLU A 45 -11.89 2.59 -3.96
N LYS A 46 -11.71 1.95 -2.81
CA LYS A 46 -12.03 2.51 -1.50
C LYS A 46 -10.82 2.41 -0.59
N ALA A 47 -9.65 2.70 -1.13
CA ALA A 47 -8.41 2.65 -0.39
C ALA A 47 -8.49 3.56 0.84
N LYS A 48 -7.96 3.09 1.96
CA LYS A 48 -8.05 3.79 3.23
C LYS A 48 -7.00 4.89 3.33
N LEU A 49 -7.43 6.07 3.75
CA LEU A 49 -6.53 7.16 4.09
C LEU A 49 -5.83 6.82 5.39
N LYS A 50 -4.50 6.84 5.39
CA LYS A 50 -3.68 6.45 6.53
C LYS A 50 -2.56 7.45 6.74
N LYS A 51 -2.28 7.78 8.00
CA LYS A 51 -1.13 8.63 8.32
C LYS A 51 0.16 7.82 8.16
N ILE A 52 1.16 8.42 7.53
CA ILE A 52 2.45 7.77 7.30
C ILE A 52 3.08 7.33 8.62
N LYS A 53 2.94 8.15 9.68
CA LYS A 53 3.50 7.79 10.99
C LYS A 53 2.88 6.54 11.63
N HIS A 54 1.74 6.09 11.12
CA HIS A 54 1.06 4.89 11.64
C HIS A 54 1.41 3.63 10.86
N VAL A 55 2.34 3.73 9.92
CA VAL A 55 2.80 2.56 9.17
C VAL A 55 4.32 2.44 9.24
N LYS A 56 4.80 1.21 9.05
CA LYS A 56 6.22 0.93 8.88
C LYS A 56 6.46 0.59 7.42
N ASN A 57 7.39 1.29 6.79
CA ASN A 57 7.80 0.97 5.42
C ASN A 57 8.66 -0.29 5.47
N GLU A 58 8.23 -1.34 4.77
CA GLU A 58 8.98 -2.60 4.72
C GLU A 58 10.21 -2.51 3.80
N GLY A 59 10.29 -1.48 2.99
CA GLY A 59 11.42 -1.30 2.08
C GLY A 59 11.20 -1.97 0.72
N ASP A 60 10.15 -2.76 0.58
CA ASP A 60 9.83 -3.43 -0.68
C ASP A 60 8.85 -2.60 -1.49
N VAL A 61 9.05 -2.61 -2.81
CA VAL A 61 8.14 -2.01 -3.77
C VAL A 61 7.74 -3.10 -4.75
N ILE A 62 6.44 -3.29 -4.92
CA ILE A 62 5.93 -4.24 -5.91
C ILE A 62 5.97 -3.54 -7.27
N LYS A 63 7.08 -3.72 -7.97
CA LYS A 63 7.39 -2.96 -9.19
C LYS A 63 6.29 -3.05 -10.25
N LYS A 64 5.75 -4.23 -10.47
CA LYS A 64 4.69 -4.45 -11.45
C LYS A 64 3.47 -3.57 -11.18
N ILE A 65 3.07 -3.48 -9.90
CA ILE A 65 1.92 -2.68 -9.50
C ILE A 65 2.29 -1.19 -9.49
N SER A 66 3.49 -0.88 -9.00
CA SER A 66 3.99 0.50 -9.00
C SER A 66 3.99 1.08 -10.40
N ASP A 67 4.49 0.33 -11.38
CA ASP A 67 4.52 0.77 -12.78
C ASP A 67 3.12 1.05 -13.29
N LYS A 68 2.16 0.17 -13.02
CA LYS A 68 0.77 0.36 -13.44
C LYS A 68 0.17 1.62 -12.82
N LEU A 69 0.40 1.83 -11.53
CA LEU A 69 -0.12 3.01 -10.84
C LEU A 69 0.46 4.30 -11.43
N LEU A 70 1.76 4.30 -11.72
CA LEU A 70 2.42 5.48 -12.29
C LEU A 70 1.97 5.76 -13.72
N GLU A 71 1.65 4.73 -14.49
CA GLU A 71 1.21 4.85 -15.88
C GLU A 71 -0.29 5.11 -16.01
N GLY A 72 -1.03 5.02 -14.91
CA GLY A 72 -2.49 5.13 -14.95
C GLY A 72 -3.19 3.89 -15.47
N THR A 73 -2.47 2.76 -15.57
CA THR A 73 -3.04 1.48 -15.97
C THR A 73 -3.84 0.89 -14.82
N LYS A 74 -4.97 0.27 -15.13
CA LYS A 74 -5.83 -0.29 -14.09
C LYS A 74 -5.13 -1.40 -13.31
N VAL A 75 -5.22 -1.32 -11.97
CA VAL A 75 -4.76 -2.35 -11.05
C VAL A 75 -5.98 -3.03 -10.44
N PHE A 76 -6.00 -4.35 -10.48
CA PHE A 76 -7.10 -5.14 -9.92
C PHE A 76 -6.80 -5.52 -8.48
N ASP A 77 -7.84 -5.63 -7.66
CA ASP A 77 -7.70 -6.04 -6.27
C ASP A 77 -7.03 -7.41 -6.15
N ALA A 78 -7.31 -8.32 -7.07
CA ALA A 78 -6.68 -9.64 -7.09
C ALA A 78 -5.16 -9.55 -7.22
N GLU A 79 -4.64 -8.58 -7.97
CA GLU A 79 -3.18 -8.37 -8.12
C GLU A 79 -2.57 -7.94 -6.79
N ILE A 80 -3.24 -7.01 -6.09
CA ILE A 80 -2.78 -6.51 -4.80
C ILE A 80 -2.79 -7.63 -3.77
N TYR A 81 -3.89 -8.36 -3.72
CA TYR A 81 -4.05 -9.48 -2.79
C TYR A 81 -2.96 -10.54 -3.00
N SER A 82 -2.73 -10.92 -4.25
CA SER A 82 -1.70 -11.91 -4.59
C SER A 82 -0.31 -11.44 -4.20
N ALA A 83 0.00 -10.17 -4.46
CA ALA A 83 1.32 -9.60 -4.13
C ALA A 83 1.56 -9.58 -2.62
N LEU A 84 0.52 -9.37 -1.82
CA LEU A 84 0.65 -9.28 -0.36
C LEU A 84 0.56 -10.63 0.35
N LYS A 85 0.25 -11.71 -0.36
CA LYS A 85 0.12 -13.04 0.26
C LYS A 85 1.37 -13.47 1.00
N VAL A 86 2.54 -13.15 0.48
CA VAL A 86 3.81 -13.54 1.10
C VAL A 86 4.11 -12.75 2.38
N TYR A 87 3.40 -11.67 2.60
CA TYR A 87 3.55 -10.85 3.81
C TYR A 87 2.49 -11.16 4.87
N ASN A 88 1.28 -11.44 4.45
CA ASN A 88 0.14 -11.73 5.34
C ASN A 88 -0.10 -13.27 5.55
#